data_85d9e8141ebd123f61119aaaa08d07f9
#
_entry.id   85d9e8141ebd123f61119aaaa08d07f9
#
_cell.length_a   1.000
_cell.length_b   1.000
_cell.length_c   1.000
_cell.angle_alpha   90.00
_cell.angle_beta   90.00
_cell.angle_gamma   90.00
#
_symmetry.space_group_name_H-M   'P 1'
#
loop_
_entity.id
_entity.type
_entity.pdbx_description
1 polymer ?
#
loop_
_entity_poly.entity_id
_entity_poly.type
_entity_poly.pdbx_seq_one_letter_code
_entity_poly.pdbx_strand_id
1 'polypeptide(L)'
;MRLDNLKWNDHTFKQLTKEAMLIYCFFEAHYSTAGFLQADESDIANGIGLERRSGLNSFGNVVVLALEELEDSGFIVLGDYDFILVKGTHKKRAHGKLKVSNKAKDYYRVGVLKFGMHTAVLKEINSTYECFSKEVILEEFEAYFEVLEREVFNEVLR
;
A
#
# COMPACT_ATOMS: atom_id res chain seq x y z
N MET A 1 -11.36 0.44 -15.19
CA MET A 1 -10.85 -0.32 -14.04
C MET A 1 -11.21 -1.79 -14.19
N ARG A 2 -10.24 -2.64 -13.99
CA ARG A 2 -10.48 -4.08 -14.06
C ARG A 2 -10.40 -4.65 -12.64
N LEU A 3 -11.51 -5.14 -12.12
CA LEU A 3 -11.55 -5.80 -10.83
C LEU A 3 -10.90 -7.18 -10.94
N ASP A 4 -10.11 -7.53 -9.95
CA ASP A 4 -9.53 -8.86 -9.85
C ASP A 4 -10.60 -9.82 -9.34
N ASN A 5 -11.07 -10.71 -10.21
CA ASN A 5 -12.10 -11.68 -9.86
C ASN A 5 -11.67 -12.64 -8.74
N LEU A 6 -10.37 -12.89 -8.59
CA LEU A 6 -9.84 -13.76 -7.54
C LEU A 6 -10.07 -13.19 -6.14
N LYS A 7 -10.10 -11.87 -6.01
CA LYS A 7 -10.37 -11.18 -4.76
C LYS A 7 -11.72 -11.59 -4.16
N TRP A 8 -12.73 -11.72 -4.98
CA TRP A 8 -14.08 -12.08 -4.53
C TRP A 8 -14.17 -13.51 -4.02
N ASN A 9 -13.18 -14.35 -4.31
CA ASN A 9 -13.06 -15.70 -3.79
C ASN A 9 -12.13 -15.78 -2.58
N ASP A 10 -11.43 -14.69 -2.24
CA ASP A 10 -10.55 -14.62 -1.09
C ASP A 10 -11.38 -14.57 0.18
N HIS A 11 -11.15 -15.53 1.08
CA HIS A 11 -11.89 -15.65 2.35
C HIS A 11 -11.71 -14.41 3.22
N THR A 12 -10.49 -13.88 3.32
CA THR A 12 -10.19 -12.69 4.12
C THR A 12 -10.92 -11.47 3.58
N PHE A 13 -10.91 -11.29 2.26
CA PHE A 13 -11.64 -10.18 1.63
C PHE A 13 -13.15 -10.27 1.88
N LYS A 14 -13.71 -11.46 1.79
CA LYS A 14 -15.16 -11.67 2.02
C LYS A 14 -15.59 -11.36 3.45
N GLN A 15 -14.69 -11.39 4.41
CA GLN A 15 -14.98 -11.06 5.80
C GLN A 15 -14.99 -9.56 6.08
N LEU A 16 -14.55 -8.75 5.13
CA LEU A 16 -14.55 -7.29 5.29
C LEU A 16 -15.99 -6.74 5.30
N THR A 17 -16.17 -5.63 6.00
CA THR A 17 -17.42 -4.86 5.89
C THR A 17 -17.58 -4.35 4.46
N LYS A 18 -18.80 -3.98 4.09
CA LYS A 18 -19.09 -3.42 2.77
C LYS A 18 -18.32 -2.13 2.53
N GLU A 19 -18.20 -1.30 3.55
CA GLU A 19 -17.46 -0.04 3.50
C GLU A 19 -15.98 -0.30 3.22
N ALA A 20 -15.36 -1.26 3.92
CA ALA A 20 -13.98 -1.62 3.68
C ALA A 20 -13.76 -2.19 2.27
N MET A 21 -14.67 -3.02 1.78
CA MET A 21 -14.62 -3.55 0.41
C MET A 21 -14.67 -2.42 -0.62
N LEU A 22 -15.58 -1.45 -0.44
CA LEU A 22 -15.72 -0.32 -1.35
C LEU A 22 -14.47 0.56 -1.34
N ILE A 23 -13.91 0.82 -0.17
CA ILE A 23 -12.68 1.61 -0.04
C ILE A 23 -11.52 0.90 -0.72
N TYR A 24 -11.39 -0.40 -0.52
CA TYR A 24 -10.34 -1.18 -1.19
C TYR A 24 -10.48 -1.11 -2.71
N CYS A 25 -11.70 -1.22 -3.23
CA CYS A 25 -11.95 -1.08 -4.66
C CYS A 25 -11.60 0.32 -5.17
N PHE A 26 -11.89 1.36 -4.39
CA PHE A 26 -11.48 2.72 -4.69
C PHE A 26 -9.95 2.83 -4.77
N PHE A 27 -9.23 2.24 -3.82
CA PHE A 27 -7.77 2.23 -3.84
C PHE A 27 -7.23 1.53 -5.08
N GLU A 28 -7.80 0.38 -5.45
CA GLU A 28 -7.37 -0.34 -6.65
C GLU A 28 -7.57 0.46 -7.94
N ALA A 29 -8.57 1.35 -7.96
CA ALA A 29 -8.83 2.21 -9.10
C ALA A 29 -7.90 3.43 -9.17
N HIS A 30 -7.28 3.82 -8.05
CA HIS A 30 -6.59 5.11 -7.92
C HIS A 30 -5.12 5.02 -7.49
N TYR A 31 -4.61 3.85 -7.13
CA TYR A 31 -3.21 3.77 -6.75
C TYR A 31 -2.30 4.09 -7.93
N SER A 32 -1.18 4.71 -7.62
CA SER A 32 -0.13 5.02 -8.59
C SER A 32 0.93 3.92 -8.62
N THR A 33 2.08 4.20 -9.19
CA THR A 33 3.18 3.24 -9.32
C THR A 33 3.52 2.59 -7.98
N ALA A 34 3.73 1.29 -7.99
CA ALA A 34 4.08 0.45 -6.84
C ALA A 34 2.98 0.38 -5.77
N GLY A 35 1.77 0.82 -6.07
CA GLY A 35 0.63 0.65 -5.17
C GLY A 35 0.44 1.78 -4.17
N PHE A 36 1.06 2.92 -4.39
CA PHE A 36 0.94 4.07 -3.49
C PHE A 36 -0.15 5.05 -3.91
N LEU A 37 -0.82 5.63 -2.94
CA LEU A 37 -1.70 6.77 -3.16
C LEU A 37 -1.72 7.65 -1.92
N GLN A 38 -2.23 8.86 -2.09
CA GLN A 38 -2.46 9.79 -0.98
C GLN A 38 -3.91 10.26 -1.05
N ALA A 39 -4.68 9.98 0.00
CA ALA A 39 -6.09 10.32 0.05
C ALA A 39 -6.51 10.50 1.50
N ASP A 40 -7.13 11.65 1.79
CA ASP A 40 -7.69 11.89 3.12
C ASP A 40 -9.08 11.27 3.25
N GLU A 41 -9.67 11.37 4.44
CA GLU A 41 -10.99 10.80 4.71
C GLU A 41 -12.07 11.36 3.79
N SER A 42 -11.99 12.65 3.45
CA SER A 42 -12.95 13.30 2.54
C SER A 42 -12.82 12.76 1.12
N ASP A 43 -11.60 12.61 0.63
CA ASP A 43 -11.34 12.06 -0.70
C ASP A 43 -11.90 10.64 -0.80
N ILE A 44 -11.69 9.84 0.22
CA ILE A 44 -12.15 8.45 0.26
C ILE A 44 -13.68 8.41 0.33
N ALA A 45 -14.28 9.20 1.23
CA ALA A 45 -15.73 9.25 1.38
C ALA A 45 -16.43 9.67 0.08
N ASN A 46 -15.90 10.69 -0.58
CA ASN A 46 -16.41 11.13 -1.88
C ASN A 46 -16.25 10.06 -2.95
N GLY A 47 -15.09 9.37 -2.93
CA GLY A 47 -14.78 8.34 -3.92
C GLY A 47 -15.69 7.12 -3.86
N ILE A 48 -16.20 6.78 -2.68
CA ILE A 48 -17.11 5.64 -2.50
C ILE A 48 -18.59 6.05 -2.40
N GLY A 49 -18.87 7.35 -2.58
CA GLY A 49 -20.26 7.85 -2.61
C GLY A 49 -20.91 8.06 -1.26
N LEU A 50 -20.14 8.22 -0.18
CA LEU A 50 -20.70 8.61 1.12
C LEU A 50 -21.05 10.09 1.10
N GLU A 51 -22.31 10.40 1.33
CA GLU A 51 -22.79 11.78 1.33
C GLU A 51 -22.84 12.38 2.74
N ARG A 52 -22.64 13.69 2.84
CA ARG A 52 -22.80 14.45 4.08
C ARG A 52 -24.30 14.73 4.33
N ARG A 53 -25.07 13.71 4.66
CA ARG A 53 -26.53 13.86 4.80
C ARG A 53 -26.97 14.59 6.05
N SER A 54 -26.17 14.56 7.11
CA SER A 54 -26.62 15.01 8.43
C SER A 54 -25.89 16.23 8.98
N GLY A 55 -24.95 16.80 8.25
CA GLY A 55 -24.09 17.86 8.76
C GLY A 55 -23.16 17.40 9.89
N LEU A 56 -23.23 16.16 10.30
CA LEU A 56 -22.35 15.53 11.26
C LEU A 56 -21.22 14.81 10.54
N ASN A 57 -20.04 14.81 11.12
CA ASN A 57 -18.88 14.14 10.54
C ASN A 57 -18.93 12.62 10.74
N SER A 58 -20.12 12.03 10.66
CA SER A 58 -20.32 10.59 10.86
C SER A 58 -19.63 9.73 9.81
N PHE A 59 -19.46 10.25 8.59
CA PHE A 59 -18.74 9.52 7.54
C PHE A 59 -17.26 9.36 7.85
N GLY A 60 -16.65 10.29 8.58
CA GLY A 60 -15.24 10.21 8.98
C GLY A 60 -14.97 8.97 9.84
N ASN A 61 -15.85 8.68 10.77
CA ASN A 61 -15.74 7.50 11.62
C ASN A 61 -15.86 6.20 10.81
N VAL A 62 -16.77 6.17 9.83
CA VAL A 62 -16.94 5.00 8.95
C VAL A 62 -15.66 4.75 8.16
N VAL A 63 -15.08 5.81 7.60
CA VAL A 63 -13.83 5.69 6.83
C VAL A 63 -12.68 5.25 7.71
N VAL A 64 -12.50 5.86 8.89
CA VAL A 64 -11.43 5.52 9.83
C VAL A 64 -11.51 4.05 10.24
N LEU A 65 -12.70 3.59 10.63
CA LEU A 65 -12.89 2.19 11.03
C LEU A 65 -12.62 1.22 9.89
N ALA A 66 -13.04 1.57 8.68
CA ALA A 66 -12.80 0.74 7.49
C ALA A 66 -11.30 0.69 7.13
N LEU A 67 -10.58 1.81 7.26
CA LEU A 67 -9.14 1.85 7.03
C LEU A 67 -8.40 0.99 8.05
N GLU A 68 -8.78 1.06 9.32
CA GLU A 68 -8.21 0.22 10.37
C GLU A 68 -8.46 -1.25 10.08
N GLU A 69 -9.67 -1.60 9.65
CA GLU A 69 -10.03 -2.96 9.26
C GLU A 69 -9.16 -3.46 8.11
N LEU A 70 -8.96 -2.65 7.07
CA LEU A 70 -8.11 -3.00 5.93
C LEU A 70 -6.65 -3.18 6.33
N GLU A 71 -6.13 -2.33 7.21
CA GLU A 71 -4.77 -2.45 7.70
C GLU A 71 -4.60 -3.69 8.57
N ASP A 72 -5.50 -3.93 9.50
CA ASP A 72 -5.48 -5.11 10.39
C ASP A 72 -5.60 -6.41 9.61
N SER A 73 -6.33 -6.40 8.51
CA SER A 73 -6.52 -7.56 7.64
C SER A 73 -5.38 -7.75 6.62
N GLY A 74 -4.39 -6.85 6.62
CA GLY A 74 -3.19 -6.99 5.79
C GLY A 74 -3.34 -6.53 4.34
N PHE A 75 -4.37 -5.76 4.00
CA PHE A 75 -4.57 -5.27 2.63
C PHE A 75 -3.83 -3.97 2.33
N ILE A 76 -3.67 -3.12 3.33
CA ILE A 76 -3.01 -1.82 3.17
C ILE A 76 -2.07 -1.54 4.33
N VAL A 77 -1.23 -0.53 4.16
CA VAL A 77 -0.46 0.07 5.25
C VAL A 77 -0.70 1.58 5.21
N LEU A 78 -1.05 2.14 6.35
CA LEU A 78 -1.26 3.57 6.51
C LEU A 78 0.04 4.24 6.92
N GLY A 79 0.44 5.27 6.19
CA GLY A 79 1.59 6.10 6.52
C GLY A 79 1.16 7.47 7.04
N ASP A 80 2.13 8.33 7.33
CA ASP A 80 1.86 9.70 7.74
C ASP A 80 1.24 10.50 6.60
N TYR A 81 0.52 11.56 6.93
CA TYR A 81 -0.08 12.50 5.96
C TYR A 81 -0.96 11.83 4.90
N ASP A 82 -1.76 10.85 5.33
CA ASP A 82 -2.72 10.15 4.46
C ASP A 82 -2.08 9.39 3.30
N PHE A 83 -0.80 9.05 3.42
CA PHE A 83 -0.10 8.23 2.44
C PHE A 83 -0.42 6.76 2.69
N ILE A 84 -0.78 6.04 1.63
CA ILE A 84 -1.30 4.68 1.74
C ILE A 84 -0.53 3.77 0.78
N LEU A 85 -0.15 2.59 1.26
CA LEU A 85 0.41 1.53 0.44
C LEU A 85 -0.61 0.39 0.32
N VAL A 86 -1.03 0.08 -0.90
CA VAL A 86 -1.86 -1.09 -1.19
C VAL A 86 -0.92 -2.27 -1.42
N LYS A 87 -0.94 -3.23 -0.50
CA LYS A 87 0.01 -4.33 -0.48
C LYS A 87 -0.16 -5.30 -1.63
N GLY A 88 0.94 -5.88 -2.08
CA GLY A 88 0.94 -6.91 -3.11
C GLY A 88 0.79 -6.42 -4.55
N THR A 89 0.55 -5.14 -4.76
CA THR A 89 0.32 -4.58 -6.10
C THR A 89 1.54 -4.72 -6.99
N HIS A 90 2.71 -4.37 -6.47
CA HIS A 90 3.95 -4.44 -7.25
C HIS A 90 4.37 -5.88 -7.54
N LYS A 91 4.11 -6.78 -6.61
CA LYS A 91 4.37 -8.22 -6.78
C LYS A 91 3.62 -8.77 -8.00
N LYS A 92 2.36 -8.39 -8.17
CA LYS A 92 1.55 -8.81 -9.32
C LYS A 92 2.13 -8.31 -10.64
N ARG A 93 2.72 -7.11 -10.65
CA ARG A 93 3.30 -6.48 -11.84
C ARG A 93 4.69 -6.97 -12.17
N ALA A 94 5.47 -7.34 -11.15
CA ALA A 94 6.87 -7.73 -11.31
C ALA A 94 7.03 -9.04 -12.07
N HIS A 95 6.04 -9.94 -12.01
CA HIS A 95 6.06 -11.25 -12.68
C HIS A 95 7.37 -12.02 -12.45
N GLY A 96 7.92 -11.95 -11.23
CA GLY A 96 9.15 -12.62 -10.87
C GLY A 96 10.43 -12.02 -11.44
N LYS A 97 10.37 -10.83 -12.02
CA LYS A 97 11.54 -10.14 -12.57
C LYS A 97 12.02 -9.03 -11.65
N LEU A 98 13.34 -8.94 -11.45
CA LEU A 98 13.96 -7.86 -10.69
C LEU A 98 14.30 -6.70 -11.63
N LYS A 99 13.27 -6.00 -12.07
CA LYS A 99 13.42 -4.79 -12.87
C LYS A 99 12.46 -3.73 -12.31
N VAL A 100 13.03 -2.79 -11.56
CA VAL A 100 12.25 -1.77 -10.87
C VAL A 100 12.42 -0.44 -11.58
N SER A 101 11.31 0.19 -11.97
CA SER A 101 11.35 1.50 -12.61
C SER A 101 11.84 2.55 -11.60
N ASN A 102 12.47 3.61 -12.11
CA ASN A 102 12.92 4.72 -11.27
C ASN A 102 11.75 5.35 -10.51
N LYS A 103 10.59 5.42 -11.14
CA LYS A 103 9.39 5.96 -10.52
C LYS A 103 8.92 5.13 -9.32
N ALA A 104 8.96 3.79 -9.44
CA ALA A 104 8.62 2.91 -8.33
C ALA A 104 9.63 3.06 -7.18
N LYS A 105 10.92 3.14 -7.49
CA LYS A 105 11.97 3.36 -6.49
C LYS A 105 11.77 4.69 -5.75
N ASP A 106 11.39 5.75 -6.47
CA ASP A 106 11.11 7.05 -5.88
C ASP A 106 9.94 6.99 -4.91
N TYR A 107 8.87 6.27 -5.25
CA TYR A 107 7.73 6.08 -4.35
C TYR A 107 8.15 5.34 -3.07
N TYR A 108 8.93 4.28 -3.20
CA TYR A 108 9.43 3.55 -2.03
C TYR A 108 10.30 4.45 -1.16
N ARG A 109 11.21 5.20 -1.77
CA ARG A 109 12.09 6.13 -1.06
C ARG A 109 11.29 7.19 -0.30
N VAL A 110 10.30 7.78 -0.94
CA VAL A 110 9.42 8.78 -0.33
C VAL A 110 8.63 8.17 0.83
N GLY A 111 8.10 6.97 0.66
CA GLY A 111 7.40 6.26 1.73
C GLY A 111 8.28 6.05 2.95
N VAL A 112 9.55 5.70 2.75
CA VAL A 112 10.51 5.51 3.83
C VAL A 112 10.89 6.84 4.49
N LEU A 113 11.26 7.84 3.70
CA LEU A 113 11.84 9.08 4.22
C LEU A 113 10.82 10.08 4.74
N LYS A 114 9.66 10.18 4.10
CA LYS A 114 8.69 11.23 4.40
C LYS A 114 7.46 10.74 5.15
N PHE A 115 7.06 9.49 4.97
CA PHE A 115 5.77 9.02 5.43
C PHE A 115 5.84 7.92 6.49
N GLY A 116 7.00 7.72 7.09
CA GLY A 116 7.16 6.83 8.23
C GLY A 116 6.93 5.34 7.95
N MET A 117 7.05 4.91 6.71
CA MET A 117 6.70 3.56 6.28
C MET A 117 7.91 2.63 6.08
N HIS A 118 8.97 2.84 6.84
CA HIS A 118 10.23 2.06 6.72
C HIS A 118 10.01 0.56 6.65
N THR A 119 9.45 -0.01 7.70
CA THR A 119 9.28 -1.46 7.83
C THR A 119 8.31 -1.99 6.78
N ALA A 120 7.20 -1.28 6.57
CA ALA A 120 6.18 -1.70 5.62
C ALA A 120 6.72 -1.73 4.19
N VAL A 121 7.41 -0.68 3.77
CA VAL A 121 8.00 -0.60 2.41
C VAL A 121 9.04 -1.68 2.20
N LEU A 122 9.92 -1.89 3.18
CA LEU A 122 10.99 -2.89 3.05
C LEU A 122 10.44 -4.31 3.05
N LYS A 123 9.39 -4.58 3.83
CA LYS A 123 8.69 -5.86 3.77
C LYS A 123 8.00 -6.08 2.43
N GLU A 124 7.41 -5.03 1.86
CA GLU A 124 6.78 -5.11 0.55
C GLU A 124 7.79 -5.42 -0.55
N ILE A 125 8.95 -4.76 -0.52
CA ILE A 125 10.04 -5.03 -1.47
C ILE A 125 10.51 -6.48 -1.31
N ASN A 126 10.75 -6.91 -0.08
CA ASN A 126 11.19 -8.28 0.19
C ASN A 126 10.18 -9.32 -0.28
N SER A 127 8.90 -9.09 -0.04
CA SER A 127 7.83 -9.97 -0.49
C SER A 127 7.72 -10.02 -2.01
N THR A 128 7.85 -8.87 -2.68
CA THR A 128 7.79 -8.75 -4.13
C THR A 128 8.92 -9.54 -4.80
N TYR A 129 10.11 -9.50 -4.23
CA TYR A 129 11.33 -10.09 -4.81
C TYR A 129 11.86 -11.25 -3.98
N GLU A 130 10.98 -11.99 -3.32
CA GLU A 130 11.35 -13.07 -2.39
C GLU A 130 12.19 -14.19 -3.02
N CYS A 131 12.09 -14.37 -4.34
CA CYS A 131 12.87 -15.37 -5.06
C CYS A 131 14.31 -14.93 -5.36
N PHE A 132 14.67 -13.69 -5.07
CA PHE A 132 16.00 -13.15 -5.28
C PHE A 132 16.77 -13.09 -3.96
N SER A 133 18.11 -13.16 -4.04
CA SER A 133 18.93 -13.02 -2.85
C SER A 133 18.86 -11.59 -2.30
N LYS A 134 19.10 -11.45 -1.01
CA LYS A 134 19.14 -10.17 -0.32
C LYS A 134 20.16 -9.21 -0.97
N GLU A 135 21.32 -9.73 -1.37
CA GLU A 135 22.38 -8.95 -1.99
C GLU A 135 21.94 -8.38 -3.34
N VAL A 136 21.22 -9.16 -4.13
CA VAL A 136 20.69 -8.72 -5.42
C VAL A 136 19.64 -7.61 -5.23
N ILE A 137 18.75 -7.77 -4.25
CA ILE A 137 17.74 -6.77 -3.94
C ILE A 137 18.40 -5.46 -3.48
N LEU A 138 19.38 -5.54 -2.58
CA LEU A 138 20.10 -4.37 -2.08
C LEU A 138 20.81 -3.63 -3.20
N GLU A 139 21.47 -4.36 -4.11
CA GLU A 139 22.14 -3.76 -5.26
C GLU A 139 21.17 -2.98 -6.15
N GLU A 140 19.99 -3.55 -6.41
CA GLU A 140 18.97 -2.89 -7.24
C GLU A 140 18.49 -1.57 -6.65
N PHE A 141 18.38 -1.49 -5.32
CA PHE A 141 17.87 -0.32 -4.63
C PHE A 141 18.95 0.62 -4.07
N GLU A 142 20.22 0.23 -4.16
CA GLU A 142 21.33 0.94 -3.50
C GLU A 142 21.40 2.43 -3.86
N ALA A 143 21.23 2.77 -5.13
CA ALA A 143 21.31 4.16 -5.58
C ALA A 143 20.20 5.07 -5.03
N TYR A 144 19.17 4.48 -4.44
CA TYR A 144 17.98 5.20 -3.96
C TYR A 144 17.91 5.30 -2.44
N PHE A 145 18.79 4.60 -1.72
CA PHE A 145 18.81 4.60 -0.26
C PHE A 145 20.17 5.05 0.26
N GLU A 146 20.14 5.85 1.32
CA GLU A 146 21.37 6.24 2.05
C GLU A 146 21.86 5.08 2.93
N VAL A 147 23.08 5.20 3.46
CA VAL A 147 23.69 4.15 4.29
C VAL A 147 22.82 3.73 5.45
N LEU A 148 22.23 4.71 6.15
CA LEU A 148 21.35 4.43 7.28
C LEU A 148 20.11 3.64 6.87
N GLU A 149 19.52 3.97 5.74
CA GLU A 149 18.38 3.26 5.18
C GLU A 149 18.77 1.84 4.77
N ARG A 150 19.98 1.67 4.28
CA ARG A 150 20.50 0.35 3.93
C ARG A 150 20.64 -0.55 5.17
N GLU A 151 21.02 0.00 6.31
CA GLU A 151 21.08 -0.75 7.56
C GLU A 151 19.70 -1.25 7.98
N VAL A 152 18.69 -0.38 7.91
CA VAL A 152 17.29 -0.74 8.17
C VAL A 152 16.82 -1.81 7.17
N PHE A 153 17.15 -1.64 5.91
CA PHE A 153 16.84 -2.60 4.85
C PHE A 153 17.43 -3.98 5.16
N ASN A 154 18.70 -4.03 5.56
CA ASN A 154 19.37 -5.26 5.95
C ASN A 154 18.67 -5.93 7.14
N GLU A 155 18.25 -5.14 8.11
CA GLU A 155 17.57 -5.64 9.30
C GLU A 155 16.23 -6.30 8.96
N VAL A 156 15.45 -5.70 8.08
CA VAL A 156 14.14 -6.23 7.67
C VAL A 156 14.27 -7.47 6.81
N LEU A 157 15.29 -7.56 5.97
CA LEU A 157 15.50 -8.70 5.06
C LEU A 157 16.15 -9.92 5.70
N ARG A 158 16.52 -9.84 6.95
CA ARG A 158 17.08 -11.00 7.67
C ARG A 158 16.10 -12.14 7.83
#